data_bf208e6fd0866ad12df5760e3cb83109
#
_entry.id   bf208e6fd0866ad12df5760e3cb83109
#
_cell.length_a   1.000
_cell.length_b   1.000
_cell.length_c   1.000
_cell.angle_alpha   90.00
_cell.angle_beta   90.00
_cell.angle_gamma   90.00
#
_symmetry.space_group_name_H-M   'P 1'
#
loop_
_entity.id
_entity.type
_entity.pdbx_description
1 polymer ?
#
loop_
_entity_poly.entity_id
_entity_poly.type
_entity_poly.pdbx_seq_one_letter_code
_entity_poly.pdbx_strand_id
1 'polypeptide(L)'
;LNEWLDEEILKCDEKPSIYIYEMVFDALGSSYSVKGYVSLVKLEEFSKGIILPHEETLSKAKEDRFNLMCATGCNFSQIYSLYMDDDSKVFTLIDNARKGVPDKQFTDPDGVTHKLWCVSDEAFIADLASKMADKKLYIADGHHRYETALRYKKFVAENKQDVGTSEYVTMMLVNMENSGLVVFPTHRIVRDLENFDVNAVIEKSKDYFDIETDLSR
;
A
#
# COMPACT_ATOMS: atom_id res chain seq x y z
N LEU A 1 17.24 -15.25 -6.44
CA LEU A 1 16.56 -14.41 -7.41
C LEU A 1 17.00 -14.73 -8.83
N ASN A 2 18.31 -14.72 -9.13
CA ASN A 2 18.82 -15.03 -10.47
C ASN A 2 18.38 -16.40 -10.96
N GLU A 3 18.48 -17.43 -10.13
CA GLU A 3 18.00 -18.78 -10.43
C GLU A 3 16.51 -18.78 -10.83
N TRP A 4 15.66 -18.04 -10.12
CA TRP A 4 14.23 -17.95 -10.46
C TRP A 4 13.96 -17.18 -11.77
N LEU A 5 14.84 -16.25 -12.14
CA LEU A 5 14.77 -15.57 -13.44
C LEU A 5 15.26 -16.50 -14.55
N ASP A 6 16.35 -17.23 -14.32
CA ASP A 6 16.93 -18.19 -15.29
C ASP A 6 15.99 -19.38 -15.54
N GLU A 7 15.28 -19.84 -14.52
CA GLU A 7 14.27 -20.91 -14.60
C GLU A 7 12.89 -20.41 -15.04
N GLU A 8 12.75 -19.13 -15.36
CA GLU A 8 11.49 -18.49 -15.75
C GLU A 8 10.35 -18.60 -14.71
N ILE A 9 10.67 -18.84 -13.43
CA ILE A 9 9.72 -18.78 -12.32
C ILE A 9 9.24 -17.33 -12.13
N LEU A 10 10.18 -16.38 -12.22
CA LEU A 10 9.89 -14.96 -12.31
C LEU A 10 10.22 -14.48 -13.72
N LYS A 11 9.32 -13.70 -14.30
CA LYS A 11 9.48 -13.09 -15.63
C LYS A 11 9.22 -11.60 -15.56
N CYS A 12 9.99 -10.84 -16.33
CA CYS A 12 9.67 -9.46 -16.61
C CYS A 12 8.65 -9.38 -17.73
N ASP A 13 7.68 -8.49 -17.60
CA ASP A 13 6.79 -8.18 -18.70
C ASP A 13 7.54 -7.50 -19.84
N GLU A 14 7.12 -7.79 -21.08
CA GLU A 14 7.80 -7.28 -22.28
C GLU A 14 7.69 -5.75 -22.45
N LYS A 15 6.63 -5.18 -21.88
CA LYS A 15 6.33 -3.74 -21.99
C LYS A 15 6.16 -3.11 -20.62
N PRO A 16 6.58 -1.85 -20.45
CA PRO A 16 6.22 -1.07 -19.27
C PRO A 16 4.70 -1.04 -19.10
N SER A 17 4.23 -1.39 -17.92
CA SER A 17 2.80 -1.57 -17.65
C SER A 17 2.41 -1.03 -16.29
N ILE A 18 1.14 -0.68 -16.17
CA ILE A 18 0.45 -0.45 -14.91
C ILE A 18 -0.43 -1.65 -14.64
N TYR A 19 -0.48 -2.11 -13.41
CA TYR A 19 -1.25 -3.28 -13.02
C TYR A 19 -2.48 -2.83 -12.24
N ILE A 20 -3.67 -2.96 -12.82
CA ILE A 20 -4.92 -2.76 -12.10
C ILE A 20 -5.19 -4.00 -11.28
N TYR A 21 -5.49 -3.79 -10.00
CA TYR A 21 -5.70 -4.86 -9.05
C TYR A 21 -7.03 -4.68 -8.33
N GLU A 22 -7.80 -5.76 -8.26
CA GLU A 22 -9.04 -5.85 -7.50
C GLU A 22 -8.96 -7.02 -6.52
N MET A 23 -9.36 -6.75 -5.30
CA MET A 23 -9.49 -7.74 -4.23
C MET A 23 -10.95 -7.79 -3.79
N VAL A 24 -11.56 -8.99 -3.85
CA VAL A 24 -12.94 -9.22 -3.41
C VAL A 24 -12.91 -10.14 -2.20
N PHE A 25 -13.56 -9.73 -1.12
CA PHE A 25 -13.56 -10.46 0.15
C PHE A 25 -14.85 -10.22 0.92
N ASP A 26 -15.18 -11.15 1.81
CA ASP A 26 -16.33 -11.05 2.70
C ASP A 26 -15.87 -10.61 4.09
N ALA A 27 -16.56 -9.61 4.64
CA ALA A 27 -16.32 -9.10 5.99
C ALA A 27 -17.62 -8.51 6.56
N LEU A 28 -17.80 -8.58 7.87
CA LEU A 28 -18.95 -7.97 8.56
C LEU A 28 -20.31 -8.37 7.98
N GLY A 29 -20.42 -9.59 7.42
CA GLY A 29 -21.65 -10.10 6.81
C GLY A 29 -21.96 -9.53 5.42
N SER A 30 -21.03 -8.86 4.79
CA SER A 30 -21.16 -8.27 3.44
C SER A 30 -19.95 -8.59 2.57
N SER A 31 -20.13 -8.54 1.25
CA SER A 31 -19.04 -8.67 0.29
C SER A 31 -18.49 -7.30 -0.09
N TYR A 32 -17.18 -7.16 -0.09
CA TYR A 32 -16.46 -5.92 -0.40
C TYR A 32 -15.54 -6.13 -1.60
N SER A 33 -15.30 -5.05 -2.36
CA SER A 33 -14.34 -5.03 -3.44
C SER A 33 -13.47 -3.78 -3.34
N VAL A 34 -12.17 -3.98 -3.10
CA VAL A 34 -11.16 -2.92 -3.14
C VAL A 34 -10.46 -2.94 -4.48
N LYS A 35 -10.43 -1.78 -5.14
CA LYS A 35 -9.81 -1.58 -6.44
C LYS A 35 -8.75 -0.51 -6.37
N GLY A 36 -7.65 -0.76 -7.04
CA GLY A 36 -6.57 0.19 -7.19
C GLY A 36 -5.63 -0.23 -8.30
N TYR A 37 -4.45 0.32 -8.31
CA TYR A 37 -3.44 -0.04 -9.29
C TYR A 37 -2.04 0.00 -8.70
N VAL A 38 -1.14 -0.82 -9.24
CA VAL A 38 0.27 -0.86 -8.89
C VAL A 38 1.05 -0.14 -9.98
N SER A 39 1.89 0.80 -9.58
CA SER A 39 2.79 1.52 -10.47
C SER A 39 4.09 1.92 -9.74
N LEU A 40 5.05 2.41 -10.52
CA LEU A 40 6.20 3.10 -9.98
C LEU A 40 5.81 4.53 -9.59
N VAL A 41 6.17 4.93 -8.39
CA VAL A 41 5.97 6.29 -7.85
C VAL A 41 7.34 6.90 -7.57
N LYS A 42 7.54 8.13 -8.02
CA LYS A 42 8.78 8.86 -7.77
C LYS A 42 8.96 9.13 -6.27
N LEU A 43 10.15 8.84 -5.77
CA LEU A 43 10.50 9.08 -4.36
C LEU A 43 10.69 10.57 -4.09
N GLU A 44 9.93 11.08 -3.14
CA GLU A 44 9.99 12.46 -2.66
C GLU A 44 10.20 12.49 -1.14
N GLU A 45 11.01 13.43 -0.66
CA GLU A 45 11.18 13.63 0.79
C GLU A 45 9.84 14.04 1.42
N PHE A 46 9.54 13.55 2.62
CA PHE A 46 8.30 13.86 3.34
C PHE A 46 8.10 15.36 3.56
N SER A 47 9.19 16.11 3.72
CA SER A 47 9.17 17.56 3.87
C SER A 47 8.54 18.32 2.70
N LYS A 48 8.42 17.70 1.51
CA LYS A 48 7.74 18.30 0.36
C LYS A 48 6.21 18.22 0.45
N GLY A 49 5.66 17.43 1.37
CA GLY A 49 4.21 17.32 1.57
C GLY A 49 3.45 16.68 0.40
N ILE A 50 4.13 15.92 -0.46
CA ILE A 50 3.55 15.17 -1.58
C ILE A 50 3.21 13.76 -1.13
N ILE A 51 4.15 13.08 -0.46
CA ILE A 51 3.97 11.78 0.16
C ILE A 51 3.86 11.99 1.66
N LEU A 52 2.77 11.54 2.26
CA LEU A 52 2.41 11.83 3.64
C LEU A 52 2.42 10.55 4.49
N PRO A 53 3.30 10.45 5.49
CA PRO A 53 3.29 9.37 6.46
C PRO A 53 2.29 9.67 7.59
N HIS A 54 1.88 8.65 8.34
CA HIS A 54 1.07 8.81 9.56
C HIS A 54 1.66 8.11 10.79
N GLU A 55 2.84 7.47 10.63
CA GLU A 55 3.54 6.84 11.76
C GLU A 55 5.05 7.07 11.69
N GLU A 56 5.71 6.97 12.85
CA GLU A 56 7.16 6.94 12.96
C GLU A 56 7.68 5.50 12.87
N THR A 57 8.86 5.33 12.28
CA THR A 57 9.41 4.00 11.99
C THR A 57 10.57 3.62 12.91
N LEU A 58 10.71 2.32 13.21
CA LEU A 58 11.80 1.77 14.00
C LEU A 58 13.04 1.45 13.14
N SER A 59 14.24 1.74 13.66
CA SER A 59 15.49 1.63 12.89
C SER A 59 15.87 0.19 12.50
N LYS A 60 15.63 -0.80 13.37
CA LYS A 60 16.06 -2.19 13.15
C LYS A 60 15.41 -2.86 11.93
N ALA A 61 14.11 -2.62 11.71
CA ALA A 61 13.40 -3.19 10.58
C ALA A 61 13.84 -2.61 9.22
N LYS A 62 14.43 -1.42 9.21
CA LYS A 62 14.92 -0.75 8.00
C LYS A 62 16.22 -1.34 7.48
N GLU A 63 17.10 -1.84 8.35
CA GLU A 63 18.42 -2.36 7.96
C GLU A 63 18.31 -3.64 7.13
N ASP A 64 17.47 -4.58 7.54
CA ASP A 64 17.24 -5.83 6.82
C ASP A 64 16.69 -5.56 5.40
N ARG A 65 15.68 -4.69 5.29
CA ARG A 65 15.08 -4.29 4.00
C ARG A 65 16.08 -3.54 3.12
N PHE A 66 16.94 -2.70 3.69
CA PHE A 66 17.97 -1.99 2.97
C PHE A 66 18.99 -2.97 2.37
N ASN A 67 19.46 -3.95 3.16
CA ASN A 67 20.39 -4.97 2.68
C ASN A 67 19.78 -5.81 1.57
N LEU A 68 18.48 -6.15 1.65
CA LEU A 68 17.77 -6.85 0.60
C LEU A 68 17.70 -6.02 -0.68
N MET A 69 17.39 -4.73 -0.60
CA MET A 69 17.39 -3.84 -1.77
C MET A 69 18.79 -3.70 -2.39
N CYS A 70 19.84 -3.56 -1.56
CA CYS A 70 21.21 -3.51 -2.07
C CYS A 70 21.63 -4.80 -2.78
N ALA A 71 21.17 -5.95 -2.29
CA ALA A 71 21.52 -7.26 -2.86
C ALA A 71 20.77 -7.57 -4.16
N THR A 72 19.57 -7.02 -4.35
CA THR A 72 18.68 -7.45 -5.43
C THR A 72 18.26 -6.33 -6.38
N GLY A 73 18.30 -5.07 -5.95
CA GLY A 73 17.74 -3.94 -6.70
C GLY A 73 16.21 -3.99 -6.88
N CYS A 74 15.51 -4.82 -6.11
CA CYS A 74 14.09 -5.11 -6.32
C CYS A 74 13.19 -4.63 -5.19
N ASN A 75 11.95 -4.28 -5.56
CA ASN A 75 10.84 -4.06 -4.63
C ASN A 75 9.99 -5.34 -4.58
N PHE A 76 10.08 -6.14 -3.51
CA PHE A 76 9.34 -7.41 -3.35
C PHE A 76 7.91 -7.23 -2.83
N SER A 77 7.57 -6.05 -2.34
CA SER A 77 6.28 -5.77 -1.75
C SER A 77 5.93 -4.30 -1.96
N GLN A 78 4.75 -4.04 -2.50
CA GLN A 78 4.28 -2.69 -2.77
C GLN A 78 3.97 -1.95 -1.47
N ILE A 79 4.20 -0.64 -1.48
CA ILE A 79 3.72 0.25 -0.44
C ILE A 79 2.23 0.49 -0.70
N TYR A 80 1.39 0.35 0.32
CA TYR A 80 -0.03 0.63 0.19
C TYR A 80 -0.29 2.10 0.49
N SER A 81 -0.76 2.84 -0.50
CA SER A 81 -1.00 4.28 -0.38
C SER A 81 -2.40 4.65 -0.86
N LEU A 82 -2.95 5.67 -0.24
CA LEU A 82 -4.26 6.21 -0.55
C LEU A 82 -4.12 7.56 -1.24
N TYR A 83 -5.08 7.90 -2.10
CA TYR A 83 -5.22 9.23 -2.71
C TYR A 83 -6.67 9.67 -2.70
N MET A 84 -6.91 10.97 -2.76
CA MET A 84 -8.27 11.52 -2.91
C MET A 84 -8.59 11.73 -4.39
N ASP A 85 -9.83 11.45 -4.79
CA ASP A 85 -10.30 11.54 -6.16
C ASP A 85 -11.72 12.11 -6.21
N ASP A 86 -11.87 13.33 -5.68
CA ASP A 86 -13.14 14.01 -5.46
C ASP A 86 -14.02 14.10 -6.72
N ASP A 87 -13.39 14.11 -7.91
CA ASP A 87 -14.07 14.15 -9.21
C ASP A 87 -14.19 12.75 -9.88
N SER A 88 -13.76 11.70 -9.20
CA SER A 88 -13.79 10.30 -9.65
C SER A 88 -13.16 10.03 -11.03
N LYS A 89 -12.25 10.91 -11.49
CA LYS A 89 -11.62 10.77 -12.81
C LYS A 89 -10.64 9.62 -12.89
N VAL A 90 -9.84 9.43 -11.85
CA VAL A 90 -8.89 8.32 -11.77
C VAL A 90 -9.64 7.01 -11.59
N PHE A 91 -10.65 6.98 -10.70
CA PHE A 91 -11.49 5.80 -10.50
C PHE A 91 -12.16 5.35 -11.79
N THR A 92 -12.80 6.29 -12.53
CA THR A 92 -13.46 6.01 -13.80
C THR A 92 -12.49 5.48 -14.86
N LEU A 93 -11.28 6.04 -14.92
CA LEU A 93 -10.25 5.60 -15.85
C LEU A 93 -9.83 4.15 -15.57
N ILE A 94 -9.56 3.82 -14.32
CA ILE A 94 -9.19 2.47 -13.86
C ILE A 94 -10.34 1.48 -14.11
N ASP A 95 -11.58 1.86 -13.76
CA ASP A 95 -12.75 1.00 -13.91
C ASP A 95 -13.06 0.69 -15.38
N ASN A 96 -12.78 1.63 -16.28
CA ASN A 96 -12.88 1.42 -17.72
C ASN A 96 -11.80 0.49 -18.27
N ALA A 97 -10.57 0.58 -17.77
CA ALA A 97 -9.44 -0.23 -18.25
C ALA A 97 -9.54 -1.71 -17.80
N ARG A 98 -10.17 -2.00 -16.66
CA ARG A 98 -10.36 -3.37 -16.15
C ARG A 98 -11.55 -4.12 -16.79
N LYS A 99 -12.08 -3.65 -17.90
CA LYS A 99 -13.14 -4.34 -18.63
C LYS A 99 -12.64 -5.64 -19.24
N GLY A 100 -13.47 -6.68 -19.15
CA GLY A 100 -13.14 -8.00 -19.68
C GLY A 100 -12.60 -8.97 -18.62
N VAL A 101 -12.00 -10.05 -19.11
CA VAL A 101 -11.41 -11.08 -18.25
C VAL A 101 -10.09 -10.58 -17.69
N PRO A 102 -9.83 -10.76 -16.39
CA PRO A 102 -8.51 -10.41 -15.83
C PRO A 102 -7.41 -11.30 -16.41
N ASP A 103 -6.21 -10.75 -16.57
CA ASP A 103 -5.03 -11.50 -17.04
C ASP A 103 -4.62 -12.59 -16.04
N LYS A 104 -4.82 -12.32 -14.73
CA LYS A 104 -4.62 -13.27 -13.66
C LYS A 104 -5.75 -13.19 -12.64
N GLN A 105 -6.21 -14.35 -12.18
CA GLN A 105 -7.18 -14.45 -11.10
C GLN A 105 -6.92 -15.70 -10.26
N PHE A 106 -7.05 -15.58 -8.95
CA PHE A 106 -7.05 -16.72 -8.03
C PHE A 106 -7.83 -16.36 -6.76
N THR A 107 -8.22 -17.35 -6.00
CA THR A 107 -8.78 -17.19 -4.65
C THR A 107 -7.81 -17.82 -3.67
N ASP A 108 -7.45 -17.07 -2.65
CA ASP A 108 -6.52 -17.52 -1.61
C ASP A 108 -7.23 -18.45 -0.59
N PRO A 109 -6.47 -19.08 0.34
CA PRO A 109 -7.06 -19.94 1.37
C PRO A 109 -8.03 -19.26 2.33
N ASP A 110 -7.95 -17.92 2.46
CA ASP A 110 -8.84 -17.13 3.31
C ASP A 110 -10.14 -16.73 2.58
N GLY A 111 -10.30 -17.18 1.32
CA GLY A 111 -11.48 -16.93 0.49
C GLY A 111 -11.45 -15.58 -0.24
N VAL A 112 -10.34 -14.86 -0.19
CA VAL A 112 -10.19 -13.59 -0.90
C VAL A 112 -9.89 -13.85 -2.37
N THR A 113 -10.68 -13.26 -3.27
CA THR A 113 -10.44 -13.35 -4.71
C THR A 113 -9.62 -12.17 -5.20
N HIS A 114 -8.49 -12.48 -5.82
CA HIS A 114 -7.55 -11.53 -6.39
C HIS A 114 -7.64 -11.53 -7.90
N LYS A 115 -7.72 -10.34 -8.50
CA LYS A 115 -7.77 -10.15 -9.95
C LYS A 115 -6.76 -9.10 -10.38
N LEU A 116 -6.07 -9.34 -11.48
CA LEU A 116 -5.04 -8.46 -12.03
C LEU A 116 -5.26 -8.25 -13.53
N TRP A 117 -5.15 -7.01 -13.97
CA TRP A 117 -5.12 -6.60 -15.38
C TRP A 117 -3.82 -5.85 -15.65
N CYS A 118 -3.07 -6.31 -16.65
CA CYS A 118 -1.85 -5.66 -17.11
C CYS A 118 -2.19 -4.66 -18.23
N VAL A 119 -1.95 -3.38 -18.01
CA VAL A 119 -2.26 -2.31 -18.96
C VAL A 119 -0.98 -1.66 -19.45
N SER A 120 -0.62 -1.92 -20.72
CA SER A 120 0.56 -1.38 -21.39
C SER A 120 0.23 -0.30 -22.42
N ASP A 121 -1.02 0.16 -22.48
CA ASP A 121 -1.43 1.24 -23.38
C ASP A 121 -0.81 2.57 -22.95
N GLU A 122 0.02 3.16 -23.80
CA GLU A 122 0.77 4.38 -23.49
C GLU A 122 -0.16 5.59 -23.27
N ALA A 123 -1.28 5.67 -23.98
CA ALA A 123 -2.23 6.76 -23.82
C ALA A 123 -2.94 6.67 -22.47
N PHE A 124 -3.31 5.46 -22.04
CA PHE A 124 -3.84 5.21 -20.71
C PHE A 124 -2.85 5.59 -19.61
N ILE A 125 -1.59 5.16 -19.75
CA ILE A 125 -0.52 5.42 -18.77
C ILE A 125 -0.30 6.93 -18.64
N ALA A 126 -0.23 7.64 -19.76
CA ALA A 126 -0.04 9.10 -19.79
C ALA A 126 -1.24 9.85 -19.16
N ASP A 127 -2.46 9.43 -19.46
CA ASP A 127 -3.67 10.03 -18.91
C ASP A 127 -3.76 9.80 -17.38
N LEU A 128 -3.45 8.58 -16.91
CA LEU A 128 -3.40 8.27 -15.49
C LEU A 128 -2.33 9.12 -14.77
N ALA A 129 -1.14 9.19 -15.32
CA ALA A 129 -0.05 10.00 -14.76
C ALA A 129 -0.45 11.49 -14.67
N SER A 130 -1.10 12.03 -15.70
CA SER A 130 -1.60 13.41 -15.71
C SER A 130 -2.64 13.66 -14.62
N LYS A 131 -3.58 12.73 -14.42
CA LYS A 131 -4.64 12.84 -13.39
C LYS A 131 -4.10 12.69 -11.97
N MET A 132 -2.95 12.05 -11.80
CA MET A 132 -2.28 11.85 -10.52
C MET A 132 -1.26 12.94 -10.19
N ALA A 133 -0.87 13.79 -11.13
CA ALA A 133 0.26 14.72 -11.00
C ALA A 133 0.16 15.66 -9.79
N ASP A 134 -1.03 16.14 -9.48
CA ASP A 134 -1.27 17.10 -8.38
C ASP A 134 -1.83 16.44 -7.10
N LYS A 135 -2.01 15.11 -7.12
CA LYS A 135 -2.58 14.40 -5.98
C LYS A 135 -1.52 14.09 -4.92
N LYS A 136 -1.89 14.26 -3.66
CA LYS A 136 -1.10 13.80 -2.52
C LYS A 136 -1.32 12.32 -2.28
N LEU A 137 -0.28 11.62 -1.85
CA LEU A 137 -0.34 10.23 -1.49
C LEU A 137 -0.18 10.07 0.02
N TYR A 138 -1.06 9.31 0.62
CA TYR A 138 -1.08 9.02 2.06
C TYR A 138 -0.66 7.56 2.25
N ILE A 139 0.51 7.32 2.83
CA ILE A 139 0.97 5.96 3.08
C ILE A 139 0.06 5.33 4.14
N ALA A 140 -0.66 4.28 3.79
CA ALA A 140 -1.50 3.51 4.71
C ALA A 140 -0.73 2.33 5.33
N ASP A 141 0.17 1.70 4.55
CA ASP A 141 1.10 0.67 5.04
C ASP A 141 2.42 0.72 4.28
N GLY A 142 3.52 0.41 4.96
CA GLY A 142 4.84 0.32 4.36
C GLY A 142 5.74 1.53 4.56
N HIS A 143 5.57 2.30 5.62
CA HIS A 143 6.43 3.44 5.96
C HIS A 143 7.91 3.05 6.02
N HIS A 144 8.24 1.90 6.63
CA HIS A 144 9.62 1.38 6.65
C HIS A 144 10.16 1.10 5.24
N ARG A 145 9.32 0.62 4.32
CA ARG A 145 9.71 0.37 2.92
C ARG A 145 9.98 1.67 2.18
N TYR A 146 9.16 2.70 2.40
CA TYR A 146 9.36 4.01 1.80
C TYR A 146 10.65 4.68 2.26
N GLU A 147 10.88 4.74 3.57
CA GLU A 147 12.12 5.31 4.11
C GLU A 147 13.37 4.51 3.69
N THR A 148 13.24 3.19 3.59
CA THR A 148 14.33 2.34 3.05
C THR A 148 14.61 2.67 1.59
N ALA A 149 13.58 2.90 0.78
CA ALA A 149 13.75 3.29 -0.63
C ALA A 149 14.41 4.68 -0.76
N LEU A 150 14.05 5.65 0.09
CA LEU A 150 14.73 6.95 0.15
C LEU A 150 16.22 6.80 0.52
N ARG A 151 16.54 5.95 1.50
CA ARG A 151 17.92 5.64 1.88
C ARG A 151 18.68 4.96 0.74
N TYR A 152 18.05 4.01 0.07
CA TYR A 152 18.64 3.30 -1.08
C TYR A 152 18.93 4.24 -2.25
N LYS A 153 18.01 5.15 -2.58
CA LYS A 153 18.22 6.21 -3.57
C LYS A 153 19.49 7.03 -3.27
N LYS A 154 19.67 7.47 -2.01
CA LYS A 154 20.87 8.21 -1.58
C LYS A 154 22.14 7.37 -1.71
N PHE A 155 22.08 6.12 -1.27
CA PHE A 155 23.20 5.19 -1.36
C PHE A 155 23.66 4.96 -2.81
N VAL A 156 22.73 4.75 -3.74
CA VAL A 156 23.03 4.55 -5.18
C VAL A 156 23.68 5.80 -5.77
N ALA A 157 23.16 6.98 -5.46
CA ALA A 157 23.72 8.25 -5.93
C ALA A 157 25.13 8.51 -5.40
N GLU A 158 25.39 8.24 -4.11
CA GLU A 158 26.70 8.41 -3.48
C GLU A 158 27.75 7.44 -4.04
N ASN A 159 27.34 6.23 -4.41
CA ASN A 159 28.24 5.20 -4.96
C ASN A 159 28.34 5.29 -6.50
N LYS A 160 27.79 6.31 -7.14
CA LYS A 160 27.82 6.53 -8.59
C LYS A 160 27.35 5.32 -9.40
N GLN A 161 26.39 4.56 -8.86
CA GLN A 161 25.71 3.50 -9.58
C GLN A 161 24.65 4.10 -10.51
N ASP A 162 24.12 3.30 -11.45
CA ASP A 162 23.03 3.76 -12.30
C ASP A 162 21.81 4.09 -11.44
N VAL A 163 21.42 5.36 -11.43
CA VAL A 163 20.35 5.89 -10.58
C VAL A 163 18.96 5.66 -11.15
N GLY A 164 18.84 5.20 -12.39
CA GLY A 164 17.57 5.21 -13.15
C GLY A 164 16.35 4.73 -12.39
N THR A 165 16.35 3.48 -11.95
CA THR A 165 15.21 2.88 -11.25
C THR A 165 15.16 3.19 -9.75
N SER A 166 16.29 3.54 -9.12
CA SER A 166 16.37 3.85 -7.71
C SER A 166 15.64 5.14 -7.29
N GLU A 167 15.22 5.95 -8.26
CA GLU A 167 14.39 7.13 -8.04
C GLU A 167 12.91 6.81 -7.80
N TYR A 168 12.52 5.56 -7.95
CA TYR A 168 11.12 5.12 -7.88
C TYR A 168 10.94 3.97 -6.91
N VAL A 169 9.72 3.83 -6.43
CA VAL A 169 9.29 2.70 -5.60
C VAL A 169 7.92 2.20 -6.05
N THR A 170 7.68 0.91 -5.96
CA THR A 170 6.37 0.35 -6.29
C THR A 170 5.34 0.66 -5.21
N MET A 171 4.20 1.20 -5.62
CA MET A 171 3.06 1.45 -4.73
C MET A 171 1.78 0.84 -5.30
N MET A 172 0.97 0.27 -4.42
CA MET A 172 -0.44 0.01 -4.64
C MET A 172 -1.21 1.27 -4.26
N LEU A 173 -1.89 1.88 -5.22
CA LEU A 173 -2.60 3.14 -5.07
C LEU A 173 -4.11 2.90 -5.10
N VAL A 174 -4.80 3.31 -4.04
CA VAL A 174 -6.24 3.12 -3.87
C VAL A 174 -6.91 4.46 -3.55
N ASN A 175 -8.05 4.72 -4.20
CA ASN A 175 -8.86 5.88 -3.85
C ASN A 175 -9.37 5.75 -2.42
N MET A 176 -9.16 6.78 -1.59
CA MET A 176 -9.57 6.82 -0.18
C MET A 176 -11.09 6.71 -0.01
N GLU A 177 -11.87 7.12 -1.01
CA GLU A 177 -13.33 7.04 -1.02
C GLU A 177 -13.86 5.70 -1.59
N ASN A 178 -12.98 4.71 -1.80
CA ASN A 178 -13.37 3.39 -2.27
C ASN A 178 -14.27 2.71 -1.23
N SER A 179 -15.50 2.39 -1.60
CA SER A 179 -16.50 1.77 -0.72
C SER A 179 -16.11 0.38 -0.20
N GLY A 180 -15.10 -0.24 -0.80
CA GLY A 180 -14.54 -1.51 -0.35
C GLY A 180 -13.45 -1.36 0.72
N LEU A 181 -13.00 -0.13 1.02
CA LEU A 181 -12.05 0.09 2.11
C LEU A 181 -12.75 -0.10 3.46
N VAL A 182 -12.38 -1.17 4.14
CA VAL A 182 -12.87 -1.48 5.48
C VAL A 182 -11.74 -1.28 6.46
N VAL A 183 -11.97 -0.41 7.45
CA VAL A 183 -11.02 -0.18 8.55
C VAL A 183 -11.48 -1.00 9.74
N PHE A 184 -10.68 -1.99 10.11
CA PHE A 184 -10.94 -2.78 11.31
C PHE A 184 -10.32 -2.09 12.54
N PRO A 185 -11.03 -2.09 13.69
CA PRO A 185 -10.47 -1.56 14.93
C PRO A 185 -9.30 -2.44 15.39
N THR A 186 -8.18 -1.82 15.74
CA THR A 186 -7.07 -2.52 16.35
C THR A 186 -7.29 -2.64 17.83
N HIS A 187 -7.80 -3.80 18.27
CA HIS A 187 -7.99 -4.08 19.69
C HIS A 187 -6.66 -4.34 20.39
N ARG A 188 -6.51 -3.80 21.60
CA ARG A 188 -5.38 -4.06 22.47
C ARG A 188 -5.84 -4.89 23.66
N ILE A 189 -5.18 -6.02 23.86
CA ILE A 189 -5.43 -6.89 25.01
C ILE A 189 -4.29 -6.67 26.01
N VAL A 190 -4.62 -6.23 27.21
CA VAL A 190 -3.68 -6.14 28.32
C VAL A 190 -3.88 -7.38 29.19
N ARG A 191 -2.78 -8.08 29.49
CA ARG A 191 -2.80 -9.33 30.28
C ARG A 191 -1.88 -9.20 31.49
N ASP A 192 -2.07 -10.08 32.46
CA ASP A 192 -1.19 -10.26 33.62
C ASP A 192 -1.00 -8.98 34.47
N LEU A 193 -2.08 -8.18 34.57
CA LEU A 193 -2.10 -7.03 35.47
C LEU A 193 -2.45 -7.50 36.90
N GLU A 194 -1.49 -7.28 37.81
CA GLU A 194 -1.77 -7.47 39.24
C GLU A 194 -2.77 -6.43 39.73
N ASN A 195 -3.77 -6.88 40.50
CA ASN A 195 -4.83 -6.03 41.10
C ASN A 195 -5.60 -5.19 40.09
N PHE A 196 -5.89 -5.74 38.88
CA PHE A 196 -6.71 -5.06 37.88
C PHE A 196 -8.13 -4.79 38.41
N ASP A 197 -8.52 -3.51 38.41
CA ASP A 197 -9.87 -3.06 38.74
C ASP A 197 -10.46 -2.27 37.58
N VAL A 198 -11.47 -2.84 36.92
CA VAL A 198 -12.15 -2.23 35.78
C VAL A 198 -12.83 -0.91 36.17
N ASN A 199 -13.39 -0.81 37.40
CA ASN A 199 -14.03 0.43 37.82
C ASN A 199 -13.04 1.56 38.00
N ALA A 200 -11.85 1.25 38.52
CA ALA A 200 -10.76 2.23 38.61
C ALA A 200 -10.28 2.72 37.22
N VAL A 201 -10.26 1.83 36.23
CA VAL A 201 -9.95 2.22 34.85
C VAL A 201 -11.06 3.11 34.30
N ILE A 202 -12.32 2.75 34.44
CA ILE A 202 -13.46 3.56 33.99
C ILE A 202 -13.42 4.95 34.62
N GLU A 203 -13.26 5.04 35.95
CA GLU A 203 -13.20 6.33 36.64
C GLU A 203 -12.06 7.22 36.14
N LYS A 204 -10.84 6.69 35.95
CA LYS A 204 -9.70 7.44 35.44
C LYS A 204 -9.84 7.83 33.96
N SER A 205 -10.63 7.09 33.21
CA SER A 205 -10.86 7.37 31.77
C SER A 205 -11.87 8.49 31.54
N LYS A 206 -12.71 8.82 32.52
CA LYS A 206 -13.71 9.91 32.43
C LYS A 206 -13.10 11.30 32.18
N ASP A 207 -11.84 11.50 32.58
CA ASP A 207 -11.12 12.75 32.32
C ASP A 207 -10.77 12.95 30.84
N TYR A 208 -10.85 11.88 30.01
CA TYR A 208 -10.39 11.85 28.63
C TYR A 208 -11.44 11.37 27.62
N PHE A 209 -12.49 10.66 28.10
CA PHE A 209 -13.48 9.97 27.23
C PHE A 209 -14.88 10.07 27.83
N ASP A 210 -15.87 10.19 26.97
CA ASP A 210 -17.25 9.89 27.32
C ASP A 210 -17.42 8.36 27.33
N ILE A 211 -17.84 7.80 28.48
CA ILE A 211 -17.87 6.35 28.68
C ILE A 211 -19.31 5.88 28.71
N GLU A 212 -19.69 5.06 27.76
CA GLU A 212 -20.94 4.30 27.75
C GLU A 212 -20.67 2.88 28.27
N THR A 213 -21.43 2.44 29.25
CA THR A 213 -21.28 1.13 29.88
C THR A 213 -22.34 0.11 29.44
N ASP A 214 -23.13 0.44 28.41
CA ASP A 214 -24.14 -0.48 27.89
C ASP A 214 -23.49 -1.57 27.03
N LEU A 215 -23.40 -2.79 27.57
CA LEU A 215 -22.82 -3.97 26.90
C LEU A 215 -23.89 -4.84 26.22
N SER A 216 -25.09 -4.32 25.99
CA SER A 216 -26.15 -5.04 25.28
C SER A 216 -25.91 -4.99 23.74
N ARG A 217 -24.90 -5.73 23.27
CA ARG A 217 -24.71 -6.10 21.87
C ARG A 217 -24.34 -7.56 21.73
#